data_5f23cc00103c9a1671a66d7105b3de7e
#
_entry.id   5f23cc00103c9a1671a66d7105b3de7e
#
_cell.length_a   1.000
_cell.length_b   1.000
_cell.length_c   1.000
_cell.angle_alpha   90.00
_cell.angle_beta   90.00
_cell.angle_gamma   90.00
#
_symmetry.space_group_name_H-M   'P 1'
#
loop_
_entity.id
_entity.type
_entity.pdbx_description
1 polymer ?
#
loop_
_entity_poly.entity_id
_entity_poly.type
_entity_poly.pdbx_seq_one_letter_code
_entity_poly.pdbx_strand_id
1 'polypeptide(L)'
;MGYPLHQLSLGNRLDTIHTDIRQLAARLGQVSRGESLIREMQQRLHTGEDKNPQPPGALFLQPRGYTSGTDTLQDEALRLAGWHNLAAQHGVKGYTPVPLEEILRWQPGTLFTSSFSESGDSLAERQLRHPALKRLLAKRPMVEIPFKYWICPGPMLADAVALLRQAREGVDQ
;
A
#
# COMPACT_ATOMS: atom_id res chain seq x y z
N MET A 1 32.22 7.19 -22.88
CA MET A 1 30.91 7.08 -23.53
C MET A 1 29.84 7.23 -22.45
N GLY A 2 29.02 8.29 -22.51
CA GLY A 2 27.91 8.49 -21.57
C GLY A 2 26.64 7.84 -22.12
N TYR A 3 26.04 6.96 -21.38
CA TYR A 3 24.71 6.45 -21.72
C TYR A 3 23.65 7.47 -21.33
N PRO A 4 22.59 7.67 -22.14
CA PRO A 4 21.47 8.54 -21.75
C PRO A 4 20.75 7.92 -20.54
N LEU A 5 20.82 8.60 -19.39
CA LEU A 5 20.11 8.21 -18.19
C LEU A 5 18.75 8.92 -18.14
N HIS A 6 17.73 8.21 -17.75
CA HIS A 6 16.42 8.76 -17.43
C HIS A 6 16.03 8.35 -16.03
N GLN A 7 15.82 9.34 -15.17
CA GLN A 7 15.35 9.12 -13.82
C GLN A 7 13.82 9.23 -13.81
N LEU A 8 13.16 8.15 -13.39
CA LEU A 8 11.72 8.19 -13.10
C LEU A 8 11.50 8.81 -11.72
N SER A 9 10.37 9.46 -11.53
CA SER A 9 9.98 9.91 -10.22
C SER A 9 9.64 8.68 -9.35
N LEU A 10 9.87 8.75 -8.05
CA LEU A 10 9.35 7.76 -7.12
C LEU A 10 7.88 8.10 -6.83
N GLY A 11 7.02 7.90 -7.83
CA GLY A 11 5.63 8.29 -7.78
C GLY A 11 4.85 7.55 -6.70
N ASN A 12 4.49 8.25 -5.63
CA ASN A 12 3.66 7.70 -4.55
C ASN A 12 2.16 7.92 -4.80
N ARG A 13 1.78 8.50 -5.94
CA ARG A 13 0.41 8.83 -6.31
C ARG A 13 0.09 8.34 -7.71
N LEU A 14 -1.19 8.04 -7.95
CA LEU A 14 -1.68 7.50 -9.21
C LEU A 14 -1.35 8.40 -10.42
N ASP A 15 -1.53 9.71 -10.27
CA ASP A 15 -1.24 10.70 -11.31
C ASP A 15 0.25 10.74 -11.69
N THR A 16 1.13 10.61 -10.70
CA THR A 16 2.59 10.56 -10.93
C THR A 16 2.98 9.26 -11.65
N ILE A 17 2.38 8.13 -11.27
CA ILE A 17 2.59 6.84 -11.95
C ILE A 17 2.17 6.94 -13.42
N HIS A 18 1.04 7.54 -13.72
CA HIS A 18 0.59 7.75 -15.11
C HIS A 18 1.58 8.63 -15.89
N THR A 19 2.10 9.68 -15.26
CA THR A 19 3.09 10.57 -15.86
C THR A 19 4.38 9.82 -16.19
N ASP A 20 4.88 9.01 -15.26
CA ASP A 20 6.10 8.21 -15.45
C ASP A 20 5.92 7.17 -16.59
N ILE A 21 4.76 6.51 -16.66
CA ILE A 21 4.43 5.58 -17.74
C ILE A 21 4.45 6.30 -19.10
N ARG A 22 3.84 7.50 -19.21
CA ARG A 22 3.84 8.30 -20.46
C ARG A 22 5.23 8.72 -20.86
N GLN A 23 6.02 9.22 -19.92
CA GLN A 23 7.40 9.66 -20.20
C GLN A 23 8.26 8.49 -20.68
N LEU A 24 8.18 7.34 -20.02
CA LEU A 24 8.93 6.16 -20.41
C LEU A 24 8.47 5.65 -21.79
N ALA A 25 7.17 5.56 -22.02
CA ALA A 25 6.60 5.13 -23.30
C ALA A 25 7.01 6.04 -24.46
N ALA A 26 7.01 7.36 -24.25
CA ALA A 26 7.46 8.32 -25.26
C ALA A 26 8.94 8.12 -25.62
N ARG A 27 9.81 7.93 -24.63
CA ARG A 27 11.25 7.70 -24.85
C ARG A 27 11.54 6.38 -25.58
N LEU A 28 10.70 5.37 -25.35
CA LEU A 28 10.83 4.05 -25.99
C LEU A 28 10.10 3.99 -27.37
N GLY A 29 9.47 5.07 -27.82
CA GLY A 29 8.65 5.08 -29.03
C GLY A 29 7.40 4.20 -28.92
N GLN A 30 6.89 3.94 -27.71
CA GLN A 30 5.78 3.04 -27.41
C GLN A 30 4.57 3.77 -26.81
N VAL A 31 4.26 4.97 -27.32
CA VAL A 31 3.21 5.85 -26.76
C VAL A 31 1.86 5.14 -26.64
N SER A 32 1.42 4.46 -27.70
CA SER A 32 0.14 3.73 -27.71
C SER A 32 0.07 2.63 -26.66
N ARG A 33 1.20 1.93 -26.41
CA ARG A 33 1.30 0.89 -25.38
C ARG A 33 1.23 1.50 -23.98
N GLY A 34 1.88 2.64 -23.76
CA GLY A 34 1.80 3.39 -22.51
C GLY A 34 0.36 3.79 -22.16
N GLU A 35 -0.36 4.35 -23.12
CA GLU A 35 -1.77 4.72 -22.91
C GLU A 35 -2.68 3.49 -22.73
N SER A 36 -2.39 2.35 -23.34
CA SER A 36 -3.13 1.11 -23.07
C SER A 36 -2.91 0.61 -21.65
N LEU A 37 -1.67 0.61 -21.15
CA LEU A 37 -1.38 0.23 -19.77
C LEU A 37 -2.10 1.14 -18.75
N ILE A 38 -2.14 2.44 -19.02
CA ILE A 38 -2.86 3.39 -18.14
C ILE A 38 -4.36 3.08 -18.14
N ARG A 39 -4.97 2.86 -19.30
CA ARG A 39 -6.40 2.52 -19.41
C ARG A 39 -6.73 1.22 -18.68
N GLU A 40 -5.93 0.17 -18.86
CA GLU A 40 -6.11 -1.11 -18.17
C GLU A 40 -6.02 -0.93 -16.64
N MET A 41 -5.02 -0.18 -16.17
CA MET A 41 -4.86 0.15 -14.76
C MET A 41 -6.09 0.90 -14.22
N GLN A 42 -6.55 1.93 -14.93
CA GLN A 42 -7.73 2.70 -14.55
C GLN A 42 -9.00 1.84 -14.50
N GLN A 43 -9.24 1.00 -15.51
CA GLN A 43 -10.38 0.07 -15.52
C GLN A 43 -10.38 -0.83 -14.28
N ARG A 44 -9.24 -1.41 -13.94
CA ARG A 44 -9.09 -2.27 -12.76
C ARG A 44 -9.28 -1.50 -11.45
N LEU A 45 -8.85 -0.25 -11.39
CA LEU A 45 -9.04 0.61 -10.22
C LEU A 45 -10.50 1.06 -10.06
N HIS A 46 -11.23 1.28 -11.14
CA HIS A 46 -12.67 1.61 -11.09
C HIS A 46 -13.56 0.42 -10.78
N THR A 47 -13.16 -0.79 -11.17
CA THR A 47 -13.89 -2.02 -10.83
C THR A 47 -13.86 -2.26 -9.32
N GLY A 48 -15.02 -2.26 -8.66
CA GLY A 48 -15.14 -2.45 -7.22
C GLY A 48 -14.82 -1.20 -6.39
N GLU A 49 -14.93 0.00 -6.97
CA GLU A 49 -14.86 1.25 -6.22
C GLU A 49 -15.99 1.31 -5.20
N ASP A 50 -15.65 1.34 -3.92
CA ASP A 50 -16.61 1.44 -2.84
C ASP A 50 -16.78 2.89 -2.43
N LYS A 51 -18.04 3.34 -2.40
CA LYS A 51 -18.44 4.69 -2.01
C LYS A 51 -18.93 4.75 -0.56
N ASN A 52 -18.44 3.87 0.31
CA ASN A 52 -18.82 3.92 1.71
C ASN A 52 -18.43 5.28 2.32
N PRO A 53 -19.36 6.05 2.86
CA PRO A 53 -19.09 7.35 3.46
C PRO A 53 -18.24 7.24 4.75
N GLN A 54 -18.15 6.04 5.34
CA GLN A 54 -17.34 5.77 6.52
C GLN A 54 -16.40 4.59 6.27
N PRO A 55 -15.28 4.82 5.56
CA PRO A 55 -14.34 3.75 5.28
C PRO A 55 -13.72 3.19 6.57
N PRO A 56 -13.58 1.87 6.70
CA PRO A 56 -12.97 1.26 7.88
C PRO A 56 -11.50 1.67 8.01
N GLY A 57 -11.05 1.82 9.26
CA GLY A 57 -9.67 2.18 9.58
C GLY A 57 -8.73 1.02 9.38
N ALA A 58 -7.64 1.26 8.65
CA ALA A 58 -6.58 0.28 8.42
C ALA A 58 -5.20 0.88 8.71
N LEU A 59 -4.24 0.01 8.96
CA LEU A 59 -2.86 0.38 9.19
C LEU A 59 -1.92 -0.59 8.48
N PHE A 60 -0.96 -0.08 7.73
CA PHE A 60 0.20 -0.88 7.33
C PHE A 60 1.20 -0.94 8.49
N LEU A 61 1.51 -2.15 8.95
CA LEU A 61 2.50 -2.41 9.97
C LEU A 61 3.61 -3.28 9.39
N GLN A 62 4.77 -2.69 9.27
CA GLN A 62 5.99 -3.33 8.75
C GLN A 62 6.91 -3.78 9.89
N PRO A 63 7.89 -4.63 9.62
CA PRO A 63 8.91 -4.98 10.59
C PRO A 63 9.53 -3.75 11.26
N ARG A 64 9.91 -3.87 12.54
CA ARG A 64 10.42 -2.79 13.42
C ARG A 64 9.41 -1.68 13.72
N GLY A 65 8.10 -1.92 13.54
CA GLY A 65 7.07 -0.92 13.84
C GLY A 65 6.95 0.19 12.80
N TYR A 66 7.59 0.07 11.63
CA TYR A 66 7.38 1.05 10.58
C TYR A 66 5.93 0.99 10.08
N THR A 67 5.38 2.16 9.86
CA THR A 67 4.07 2.33 9.23
C THR A 67 4.17 3.29 8.06
N SER A 68 3.17 3.24 7.20
CA SER A 68 3.08 4.07 6.00
C SER A 68 2.03 5.15 6.21
N GLY A 69 2.46 6.39 6.37
CA GLY A 69 1.59 7.56 6.49
C GLY A 69 1.33 8.23 5.14
N THR A 70 1.00 9.53 5.16
CA THR A 70 0.81 10.32 3.93
C THR A 70 2.04 10.30 3.04
N ASP A 71 1.83 10.53 1.74
CA ASP A 71 2.90 10.57 0.73
C ASP A 71 3.63 9.23 0.55
N THR A 72 2.94 8.10 0.75
CA THR A 72 3.42 6.75 0.46
C THR A 72 2.52 6.04 -0.56
N LEU A 73 3.09 5.06 -1.26
CA LEU A 73 2.33 4.24 -2.21
C LEU A 73 1.24 3.42 -1.50
N GLN A 74 1.50 2.98 -0.27
CA GLN A 74 0.54 2.25 0.55
C GLN A 74 -0.64 3.15 0.97
N ASP A 75 -0.39 4.43 1.28
CA ASP A 75 -1.45 5.39 1.57
C ASP A 75 -2.38 5.57 0.36
N GLU A 76 -1.80 5.78 -0.82
CA GLU A 76 -2.56 5.88 -2.06
C GLU A 76 -3.35 4.59 -2.35
N ALA A 77 -2.74 3.41 -2.14
CA ALA A 77 -3.41 2.13 -2.32
C ALA A 77 -4.59 1.93 -1.36
N LEU A 78 -4.41 2.26 -0.08
CA LEU A 78 -5.49 2.21 0.92
C LEU A 78 -6.66 3.11 0.51
N ARG A 79 -6.36 4.36 0.15
CA ARG A 79 -7.36 5.32 -0.32
C ARG A 79 -8.14 4.79 -1.54
N LEU A 80 -7.44 4.27 -2.55
CA LEU A 80 -8.04 3.70 -3.77
C LEU A 80 -8.86 2.43 -3.49
N ALA A 81 -8.50 1.69 -2.45
CA ALA A 81 -9.22 0.49 -2.02
C ALA A 81 -10.39 0.79 -1.06
N GLY A 82 -10.64 2.06 -0.72
CA GLY A 82 -11.73 2.46 0.16
C GLY A 82 -11.45 2.19 1.64
N TRP A 83 -10.17 2.21 2.05
CA TRP A 83 -9.75 2.17 3.45
C TRP A 83 -9.37 3.57 3.94
N HIS A 84 -9.55 3.79 5.24
CA HIS A 84 -9.02 4.96 5.92
C HIS A 84 -7.66 4.64 6.54
N ASN A 85 -6.61 5.37 6.12
CA ASN A 85 -5.27 5.17 6.66
C ASN A 85 -5.13 5.85 8.02
N LEU A 86 -5.11 5.06 9.10
CA LEU A 86 -5.00 5.57 10.47
C LEU A 86 -3.65 6.27 10.73
N ALA A 87 -2.56 5.79 10.13
CA ALA A 87 -1.26 6.47 10.28
C ALA A 87 -1.32 7.89 9.72
N ALA A 88 -1.90 8.08 8.53
CA ALA A 88 -2.10 9.38 7.92
C ALA A 88 -3.02 10.27 8.78
N GLN A 89 -4.11 9.71 9.31
CA GLN A 89 -5.04 10.42 10.20
C GLN A 89 -4.34 10.96 11.46
N HIS A 90 -3.40 10.20 12.00
CA HIS A 90 -2.62 10.59 13.18
C HIS A 90 -1.34 11.39 12.83
N GLY A 91 -1.26 11.94 11.61
CA GLY A 91 -0.21 12.88 11.22
C GLY A 91 1.13 12.24 10.84
N VAL A 92 1.18 10.91 10.67
CA VAL A 92 2.38 10.24 10.19
C VAL A 92 2.60 10.61 8.72
N LYS A 93 3.83 10.98 8.38
CA LYS A 93 4.27 11.28 7.01
C LYS A 93 5.36 10.31 6.58
N GLY A 94 5.28 9.84 5.33
CA GLY A 94 6.25 8.89 4.80
C GLY A 94 6.27 7.57 5.58
N TYR A 95 7.41 6.92 5.59
CA TYR A 95 7.66 5.69 6.34
C TYR A 95 8.29 6.03 7.69
N THR A 96 7.54 5.82 8.76
CA THR A 96 7.95 6.23 10.11
C THR A 96 7.73 5.09 11.10
N PRO A 97 8.69 4.81 12.02
CA PRO A 97 8.46 3.87 13.10
C PRO A 97 7.47 4.49 14.11
N VAL A 98 6.48 3.71 14.51
CA VAL A 98 5.47 4.11 15.50
C VAL A 98 5.54 3.15 16.70
N PRO A 99 5.54 3.67 17.92
CA PRO A 99 5.50 2.84 19.13
C PRO A 99 4.27 1.93 19.14
N LEU A 100 4.43 0.72 19.68
CA LEU A 100 3.35 -0.26 19.76
C LEU A 100 2.14 0.29 20.55
N GLU A 101 2.39 1.09 21.56
CA GLU A 101 1.37 1.73 22.41
C GLU A 101 0.45 2.64 21.60
N GLU A 102 1.01 3.38 20.63
CA GLU A 102 0.23 4.22 19.72
C GLU A 102 -0.62 3.37 18.77
N ILE A 103 -0.05 2.30 18.22
CA ILE A 103 -0.79 1.36 17.36
C ILE A 103 -1.98 0.77 18.11
N LEU A 104 -1.76 0.36 19.37
CA LEU A 104 -2.82 -0.18 20.23
C LEU A 104 -3.89 0.88 20.56
N ARG A 105 -3.49 2.15 20.73
CA ARG A 105 -4.41 3.27 20.97
C ARG A 105 -5.27 3.60 19.76
N TRP A 106 -4.70 3.54 18.55
CA TRP A 106 -5.42 3.81 17.29
C TRP A 106 -6.45 2.74 16.95
N GLN A 107 -6.32 1.54 17.51
CA GLN A 107 -7.25 0.43 17.34
C GLN A 107 -7.62 0.14 15.87
N PRO A 108 -6.64 -0.14 14.99
CA PRO A 108 -6.93 -0.42 13.59
C PRO A 108 -7.93 -1.57 13.45
N GLY A 109 -8.91 -1.41 12.56
CA GLY A 109 -9.87 -2.46 12.22
C GLY A 109 -9.20 -3.63 11.50
N THR A 110 -8.22 -3.31 10.65
CA THR A 110 -7.42 -4.28 9.90
C THR A 110 -5.96 -3.84 9.90
N LEU A 111 -5.06 -4.81 10.04
CA LEU A 111 -3.64 -4.61 9.87
C LEU A 111 -3.18 -5.24 8.55
N PHE A 112 -2.49 -4.45 7.74
CA PHE A 112 -1.78 -4.92 6.56
C PHE A 112 -0.30 -5.01 6.85
N THR A 113 0.35 -6.03 6.33
CA THR A 113 1.82 -6.18 6.40
C THR A 113 2.36 -6.59 5.05
N SER A 114 3.67 -6.42 4.86
CA SER A 114 4.39 -6.95 3.71
C SER A 114 5.75 -7.43 4.18
N SER A 115 6.01 -8.70 3.98
CA SER A 115 7.26 -9.32 4.38
C SER A 115 8.23 -9.42 3.19
N PHE A 116 9.51 -9.17 3.44
CA PHE A 116 10.59 -9.38 2.46
C PHE A 116 11.05 -10.83 2.41
N SER A 117 10.72 -11.61 3.42
CA SER A 117 11.29 -12.95 3.65
C SER A 117 10.17 -13.94 3.96
N GLU A 118 10.20 -15.06 3.26
CA GLU A 118 9.31 -16.19 3.53
C GLU A 118 9.65 -16.88 4.88
N SER A 119 10.82 -16.64 5.44
CA SER A 119 11.29 -17.37 6.64
C SER A 119 10.72 -16.86 7.97
N GLY A 120 10.13 -15.68 8.03
CA GLY A 120 9.37 -15.20 9.19
C GLY A 120 10.12 -15.07 10.54
N ASP A 121 11.44 -15.20 10.57
CA ASP A 121 12.22 -15.36 11.82
C ASP A 121 13.19 -14.19 12.12
N SER A 122 13.00 -13.05 11.45
CA SER A 122 13.85 -11.90 11.73
C SER A 122 13.50 -11.23 13.07
N LEU A 123 14.51 -10.66 13.74
CA LEU A 123 14.31 -9.80 14.91
C LEU A 123 13.30 -8.66 14.64
N ALA A 124 13.24 -8.22 13.39
CA ALA A 124 12.33 -7.17 12.94
C ALA A 124 10.86 -7.62 12.99
N GLU A 125 10.56 -8.91 12.83
CA GLU A 125 9.22 -9.48 12.87
C GLU A 125 8.75 -9.82 14.28
N ARG A 126 9.67 -9.87 15.27
CA ARG A 126 9.30 -10.15 16.67
C ARG A 126 8.28 -9.15 17.22
N GLN A 127 8.31 -7.91 16.76
CA GLN A 127 7.32 -6.90 17.16
C GLN A 127 5.91 -7.27 16.71
N LEU A 128 5.76 -7.87 15.51
CA LEU A 128 4.49 -8.37 15.00
C LEU A 128 3.93 -9.53 15.85
N ARG A 129 4.81 -10.22 16.57
CA ARG A 129 4.45 -11.34 17.49
C ARG A 129 4.22 -10.90 18.92
N HIS A 130 4.26 -9.60 19.23
CA HIS A 130 4.09 -9.10 20.59
C HIS A 130 2.71 -9.51 21.16
N PRO A 131 2.61 -10.00 22.43
CA PRO A 131 1.35 -10.49 23.01
C PRO A 131 0.20 -9.49 22.95
N ALA A 132 0.48 -8.20 23.15
CA ALA A 132 -0.54 -7.15 23.07
C ALA A 132 -1.08 -7.01 21.63
N LEU A 133 -0.21 -7.08 20.61
CA LEU A 133 -0.61 -7.07 19.22
C LEU A 133 -1.40 -8.33 18.85
N LYS A 134 -0.98 -9.50 19.33
CA LYS A 134 -1.74 -10.75 19.16
C LYS A 134 -3.16 -10.66 19.75
N ARG A 135 -3.34 -10.01 20.89
CA ARG A 135 -4.68 -9.78 21.47
C ARG A 135 -5.54 -8.87 20.60
N LEU A 136 -4.94 -7.82 20.02
CA LEU A 136 -5.62 -6.96 19.07
C LEU A 136 -6.04 -7.76 17.82
N LEU A 137 -5.14 -8.57 17.30
CA LEU A 137 -5.33 -9.41 16.11
C LEU A 137 -6.25 -10.61 16.32
N ALA A 138 -6.46 -11.06 17.56
CA ALA A 138 -7.39 -12.17 17.86
C ALA A 138 -8.83 -11.89 17.41
N LYS A 139 -9.19 -10.61 17.25
CA LYS A 139 -10.50 -10.16 16.80
C LYS A 139 -10.46 -9.43 15.44
N ARG A 140 -9.29 -9.30 14.83
CA ARG A 140 -9.06 -8.45 13.66
C ARG A 140 -8.02 -9.09 12.75
N PRO A 141 -8.27 -9.23 11.44
CA PRO A 141 -7.34 -9.90 10.56
C PRO A 141 -6.06 -9.09 10.39
N MET A 142 -4.92 -9.78 10.31
CA MET A 142 -3.72 -9.26 9.71
C MET A 142 -3.58 -9.88 8.32
N VAL A 143 -3.55 -9.03 7.30
CA VAL A 143 -3.52 -9.45 5.90
C VAL A 143 -2.16 -9.12 5.31
N GLU A 144 -1.51 -10.11 4.73
CA GLU A 144 -0.25 -9.90 4.03
C GLU A 144 -0.50 -9.50 2.57
N ILE A 145 0.09 -8.37 2.18
CA ILE A 145 0.14 -7.92 0.78
C ILE A 145 1.55 -8.18 0.27
N PRO A 146 1.72 -8.96 -0.81
CA PRO A 146 3.04 -9.33 -1.30
C PRO A 146 3.93 -8.12 -1.58
N PHE A 147 5.15 -8.17 -1.06
CA PHE A 147 6.11 -7.05 -1.13
C PHE A 147 6.42 -6.58 -2.56
N LYS A 148 6.33 -7.48 -3.54
CA LYS A 148 6.56 -7.16 -4.96
C LYS A 148 5.75 -5.97 -5.48
N TYR A 149 4.58 -5.70 -4.89
CA TYR A 149 3.70 -4.60 -5.31
C TYR A 149 4.19 -3.21 -4.86
N TRP A 150 5.16 -3.19 -3.93
CA TRP A 150 5.68 -1.94 -3.34
C TRP A 150 7.10 -1.59 -3.79
N ILE A 151 7.76 -2.48 -4.56
CA ILE A 151 9.17 -2.29 -4.99
C ILE A 151 9.27 -1.10 -5.93
N CYS A 152 8.35 -1.01 -6.89
CA CYS A 152 8.35 0.05 -7.89
C CYS A 152 6.92 0.57 -8.10
N PRO A 153 6.69 1.88 -8.03
CA PRO A 153 5.43 2.46 -8.43
C PRO A 153 5.14 2.15 -9.91
N GLY A 154 3.96 1.61 -10.19
CA GLY A 154 3.61 1.21 -11.55
C GLY A 154 2.24 0.52 -11.65
N PRO A 155 1.94 -0.13 -12.80
CA PRO A 155 0.64 -0.78 -13.04
C PRO A 155 0.24 -1.82 -11.98
N MET A 156 1.22 -2.40 -11.28
CA MET A 156 1.00 -3.35 -10.19
C MET A 156 0.25 -2.76 -8.98
N LEU A 157 0.14 -1.43 -8.88
CA LEU A 157 -0.71 -0.79 -7.87
C LEU A 157 -2.16 -1.27 -7.96
N ALA A 158 -2.67 -1.52 -9.16
CA ALA A 158 -4.03 -2.06 -9.35
C ALA A 158 -4.19 -3.46 -8.74
N ASP A 159 -3.15 -4.30 -8.77
CA ASP A 159 -3.17 -5.62 -8.12
C ASP A 159 -3.19 -5.48 -6.59
N ALA A 160 -2.36 -4.59 -6.05
CA ALA A 160 -2.35 -4.31 -4.62
C ALA A 160 -3.71 -3.80 -4.13
N VAL A 161 -4.32 -2.86 -4.87
CA VAL A 161 -5.66 -2.32 -4.56
C VAL A 161 -6.73 -3.41 -4.60
N ALA A 162 -6.66 -4.34 -5.56
CA ALA A 162 -7.59 -5.47 -5.64
C ALA A 162 -7.50 -6.37 -4.39
N LEU A 163 -6.28 -6.69 -3.91
CA LEU A 163 -6.08 -7.47 -2.68
C LEU A 163 -6.59 -6.73 -1.44
N LEU A 164 -6.37 -5.41 -1.37
CA LEU A 164 -6.86 -4.59 -0.27
C LEU A 164 -8.40 -4.55 -0.24
N ARG A 165 -9.07 -4.50 -1.40
CA ARG A 165 -10.53 -4.57 -1.52
C ARG A 165 -11.06 -5.94 -1.10
N GLN A 166 -10.43 -7.02 -1.55
CA GLN A 166 -10.80 -8.38 -1.15
C GLN A 166 -10.74 -8.56 0.37
N ALA A 167 -9.73 -7.98 1.03
CA ALA A 167 -9.64 -8.01 2.49
C ALA A 167 -10.82 -7.28 3.16
N ARG A 168 -11.41 -6.29 2.54
CA ARG A 168 -12.60 -5.58 3.04
C ARG A 168 -13.85 -6.44 3.06
N GLU A 169 -14.08 -7.17 1.97
CA GLU A 169 -15.24 -8.07 1.85
C GLU A 169 -15.27 -9.13 2.96
N GLY A 170 -14.09 -9.53 3.48
CA GLY A 170 -13.96 -10.46 4.59
C GLY A 170 -14.15 -9.83 5.98
N VAL A 171 -14.19 -8.50 6.09
CA VAL A 171 -14.40 -7.79 7.38
C VAL A 171 -15.87 -7.43 7.59
N ASP A 172 -16.64 -7.31 6.51
CA ASP A 172 -18.07 -6.93 6.54
C ASP A 172 -19.00 -8.15 6.76
N GLN A 173 -18.44 -9.38 6.93
CA GLN A 173 -19.16 -10.63 7.25
C GLN A 173 -18.96 -11.01 8.73
#